data_62cdd327c50f071f6e19701d0e6d451e
#
_entry.id   62cdd327c50f071f6e19701d0e6d451e
#
_cell.length_a   1.000
_cell.length_b   1.000
_cell.length_c   1.000
_cell.angle_alpha   90.00
_cell.angle_beta   90.00
_cell.angle_gamma   90.00
#
_symmetry.space_group_name_H-M   'P 1'
#
loop_
_entity.id
_entity.type
_entity.pdbx_description
1 polymer ?
#
loop_
_entity_poly.entity_id
_entity_poly.type
_entity_poly.pdbx_seq_one_letter_code
_entity_poly.pdbx_strand_id
1 'polypeptide(L)'
;VAKKDKFEPLIVAFCCNWCSYAGADLAGTSRFEYPTNVRIIRVMCSGRVDPIFVLEAFRLGADGVLLTGCHPGDCHYIDGNLKAEMRARYIRACLEEVGLEPERFRLEWVSASEGVRFAELIKEFTETIKRLGPSPLRRREHGGE
;
A
#
# COMPACT_ATOMS: atom_id res chain seq x y z
N VAL A 1 -24.89 14.49 -6.42
CA VAL A 1 -24.98 13.13 -6.86
C VAL A 1 -23.68 12.65 -7.47
N ALA A 2 -23.26 13.24 -8.58
CA ALA A 2 -21.96 12.88 -9.16
C ALA A 2 -20.80 13.13 -8.21
N LYS A 3 -20.95 14.10 -7.32
CA LYS A 3 -19.92 14.43 -6.33
C LYS A 3 -19.74 13.37 -5.26
N LYS A 4 -20.81 12.62 -4.97
CA LYS A 4 -20.74 11.53 -4.00
C LYS A 4 -19.95 10.33 -4.54
N ASP A 5 -19.90 10.20 -5.86
CA ASP A 5 -19.23 9.12 -6.53
C ASP A 5 -17.73 9.39 -6.71
N LYS A 6 -17.29 10.58 -6.30
CA LYS A 6 -15.89 10.98 -6.42
C LYS A 6 -15.08 10.72 -5.17
N PHE A 7 -15.35 9.60 -4.52
CA PHE A 7 -14.47 9.17 -3.45
C PHE A 7 -13.09 8.86 -4.03
N GLU A 8 -12.09 9.55 -3.55
CA GLU A 8 -10.72 9.29 -3.94
C GLU A 8 -9.98 8.65 -2.76
N PRO A 9 -9.64 7.37 -2.88
CA PRO A 9 -8.94 6.69 -1.82
C PRO A 9 -7.57 7.32 -1.55
N LEU A 10 -7.23 7.47 -0.28
CA LEU A 10 -5.89 7.81 0.11
C LEU A 10 -5.14 6.50 0.35
N ILE A 11 -4.12 6.24 -0.46
CA ILE A 11 -3.33 5.03 -0.38
C ILE A 11 -1.91 5.39 0.05
N VAL A 12 -1.40 4.67 1.03
CA VAL A 12 -0.01 4.78 1.46
C VAL A 12 0.72 3.54 0.96
N ALA A 13 1.77 3.72 0.19
CA ALA A 13 2.57 2.64 -0.37
C ALA A 13 3.97 2.66 0.24
N PHE A 14 4.30 1.64 1.00
CA PHE A 14 5.66 1.43 1.50
C PHE A 14 6.44 0.65 0.45
N CYS A 15 7.50 1.23 -0.08
CA CYS A 15 8.27 0.64 -1.16
C CYS A 15 9.70 0.35 -0.72
N CYS A 16 10.15 -0.88 -0.96
CA CYS A 16 11.53 -1.27 -0.71
C CYS A 16 12.48 -0.43 -1.57
N ASN A 17 13.52 0.10 -0.94
CA ASN A 17 14.48 0.98 -1.61
C ASN A 17 15.19 0.32 -2.79
N TRP A 18 15.48 -0.97 -2.69
CA TRP A 18 16.33 -1.67 -3.65
C TRP A 18 15.61 -2.13 -4.91
N CYS A 19 14.33 -2.44 -4.82
CA CYS A 19 13.56 -3.00 -5.94
C CYS A 19 12.27 -2.23 -6.21
N SER A 20 11.32 -2.30 -5.30
CA SER A 20 9.99 -1.76 -5.58
C SER A 20 9.96 -0.24 -5.70
N TYR A 21 10.80 0.48 -4.95
CA TYR A 21 10.89 1.93 -5.11
C TYR A 21 11.46 2.29 -6.48
N ALA A 22 12.47 1.54 -6.94
CA ALA A 22 13.02 1.74 -8.28
C ALA A 22 11.97 1.44 -9.35
N GLY A 23 11.13 0.43 -9.15
CA GLY A 23 10.00 0.15 -10.04
C GLY A 23 8.99 1.29 -10.06
N ALA A 24 8.70 1.87 -8.90
CA ALA A 24 7.81 3.04 -8.80
C ALA A 24 8.40 4.25 -9.52
N ASP A 25 9.70 4.47 -9.34
CA ASP A 25 10.41 5.56 -10.00
C ASP A 25 10.42 5.36 -11.53
N LEU A 26 10.62 4.14 -11.98
CA LEU A 26 10.55 3.80 -13.39
C LEU A 26 9.15 4.07 -13.96
N ALA A 27 8.09 3.74 -13.20
CA ALA A 27 6.73 4.04 -13.62
C ALA A 27 6.52 5.54 -13.78
N GLY A 28 7.04 6.34 -12.84
CA GLY A 28 6.96 7.79 -12.92
C GLY A 28 7.76 8.38 -14.07
N THR A 29 9.01 7.95 -14.24
CA THR A 29 9.88 8.47 -15.30
C THR A 29 9.44 8.03 -16.69
N SER A 30 8.87 6.84 -16.82
CA SER A 30 8.34 6.33 -18.08
C SER A 30 6.92 6.82 -18.35
N ARG A 31 6.36 7.61 -17.45
CA ARG A 31 5.03 8.21 -17.57
C ARG A 31 3.91 7.18 -17.72
N PHE A 32 4.06 6.04 -17.06
CA PHE A 32 2.97 5.09 -16.94
C PHE A 32 1.91 5.71 -16.04
N GLU A 33 0.67 5.73 -16.50
CA GLU A 33 -0.40 6.35 -15.74
C GLU A 33 -0.80 5.50 -14.54
N TYR A 34 -0.91 6.14 -13.39
CA TYR A 34 -1.54 5.56 -12.21
C TYR A 34 -2.15 6.69 -11.39
N PRO A 35 -3.10 6.37 -10.50
CA PRO A 35 -3.77 7.40 -9.69
C PRO A 35 -2.80 8.23 -8.86
N THR A 36 -3.09 9.53 -8.73
CA THR A 36 -2.22 10.47 -8.04
C THR A 36 -2.45 10.53 -6.53
N ASN A 37 -3.43 9.79 -6.03
CA ASN A 37 -3.81 9.76 -4.62
C ASN A 37 -2.97 8.80 -3.79
N VAL A 38 -1.82 8.39 -4.31
CA VAL A 38 -0.90 7.47 -3.64
C VAL A 38 0.25 8.26 -3.02
N ARG A 39 0.54 7.98 -1.75
CA ARG A 39 1.70 8.51 -1.05
C ARG A 39 2.74 7.40 -0.93
N ILE A 40 3.87 7.59 -1.58
CA ILE A 40 4.94 6.59 -1.59
C ILE A 40 5.93 6.89 -0.46
N ILE A 41 6.17 5.89 0.38
CA ILE A 41 7.14 5.97 1.47
C ILE A 41 8.22 4.94 1.18
N ARG A 42 9.45 5.41 1.00
CA ARG A 42 10.59 4.54 0.74
C ARG A 42 11.10 3.96 2.06
N VAL A 43 11.28 2.64 2.10
CA VAL A 43 11.87 1.94 3.23
C VAL A 43 13.09 1.16 2.73
N MET A 44 14.05 0.91 3.62
CA MET A 44 15.25 0.19 3.23
C MET A 44 14.95 -1.25 2.81
N CYS A 45 13.98 -1.88 3.44
CA CYS A 45 13.55 -3.25 3.12
C CYS A 45 12.11 -3.43 3.57
N SER A 46 11.34 -4.23 2.82
CA SER A 46 9.97 -4.55 3.22
C SER A 46 9.90 -5.21 4.60
N GLY A 47 10.95 -5.94 4.97
CA GLY A 47 11.04 -6.55 6.31
C GLY A 47 11.23 -5.55 7.44
N ARG A 48 11.49 -4.28 7.13
CA ARG A 48 11.59 -3.20 8.11
C ARG A 48 10.24 -2.61 8.48
N VAL A 49 9.22 -2.89 7.72
CA VAL A 49 7.90 -2.30 7.96
C VAL A 49 7.25 -3.03 9.13
N ASP A 50 7.23 -2.38 10.27
CA ASP A 50 6.58 -2.90 11.46
C ASP A 50 5.06 -2.78 11.29
N PRO A 51 4.28 -3.75 11.76
CA PRO A 51 2.82 -3.65 11.72
C PRO A 51 2.28 -2.34 12.26
N ILE A 52 2.96 -1.73 13.24
CA ILE A 52 2.52 -0.45 13.81
C ILE A 52 2.54 0.67 12.77
N PHE A 53 3.46 0.64 11.79
CA PHE A 53 3.50 1.65 10.74
C PHE A 53 2.25 1.57 9.86
N VAL A 54 1.81 0.37 9.55
CA VAL A 54 0.60 0.14 8.77
C VAL A 54 -0.63 0.59 9.54
N LEU A 55 -0.72 0.20 10.80
CA LEU A 55 -1.84 0.58 11.66
C LEU A 55 -1.89 2.10 11.86
N GLU A 56 -0.72 2.73 12.00
CA GLU A 56 -0.63 4.18 12.13
C GLU A 56 -1.10 4.90 10.87
N ALA A 57 -0.77 4.36 9.70
CA ALA A 57 -1.25 4.92 8.44
C ALA A 57 -2.78 4.90 8.38
N PHE A 58 -3.40 3.81 8.81
CA PHE A 58 -4.86 3.73 8.87
C PHE A 58 -5.42 4.69 9.92
N ARG A 59 -4.76 4.84 11.06
CA ARG A 59 -5.19 5.78 12.09
C ARG A 59 -5.19 7.21 11.56
N LEU A 60 -4.22 7.55 10.73
CA LEU A 60 -4.08 8.88 10.15
C LEU A 60 -5.01 9.12 8.95
N GLY A 61 -5.83 8.16 8.61
CA GLY A 61 -6.86 8.34 7.61
C GLY A 61 -6.63 7.68 6.26
N ALA A 62 -5.63 6.82 6.13
CA ALA A 62 -5.43 6.07 4.90
C ALA A 62 -6.60 5.10 4.68
N ASP A 63 -7.04 4.99 3.45
CA ASP A 63 -8.10 4.06 3.06
C ASP A 63 -7.54 2.70 2.69
N GLY A 64 -6.30 2.66 2.23
CA GLY A 64 -5.59 1.45 1.90
C GLY A 64 -4.09 1.60 2.10
N VAL A 65 -3.42 0.51 2.41
CA VAL A 65 -1.97 0.48 2.58
C VAL A 65 -1.41 -0.64 1.71
N LEU A 66 -0.45 -0.29 0.88
CA LEU A 66 0.24 -1.24 0.01
C LEU A 66 1.69 -1.36 0.50
N LEU A 67 2.14 -2.59 0.65
CA LEU A 67 3.54 -2.88 0.96
C LEU A 67 4.12 -3.61 -0.24
N THR A 68 5.17 -3.06 -0.85
CA THR A 68 5.83 -3.70 -1.98
C THR A 68 7.28 -4.01 -1.62
N GLY A 69 7.71 -5.19 -2.02
CA GLY A 69 9.05 -5.68 -1.75
C GLY A 69 9.65 -6.42 -2.93
N CYS A 70 10.87 -6.90 -2.75
CA CYS A 70 11.57 -7.66 -3.78
C CYS A 70 10.91 -9.03 -3.95
N HIS A 71 10.98 -9.56 -5.17
CA HIS A 71 10.55 -10.94 -5.42
C HIS A 71 11.32 -11.90 -4.50
N PRO A 72 10.72 -13.03 -4.10
CA PRO A 72 11.43 -14.04 -3.33
C PRO A 72 12.73 -14.45 -4.02
N GLY A 73 13.80 -14.45 -3.26
CA GLY A 73 15.14 -14.74 -3.80
C GLY A 73 15.93 -13.52 -4.22
N ASP A 74 15.29 -12.38 -4.44
CA ASP A 74 15.94 -11.16 -4.91
C ASP A 74 16.12 -10.10 -3.82
N CYS A 75 15.77 -10.41 -2.60
CA CYS A 75 15.87 -9.45 -1.51
C CYS A 75 17.32 -9.12 -1.20
N HIS A 76 17.65 -7.83 -1.19
CA HIS A 76 19.01 -7.34 -0.88
C HIS A 76 19.46 -7.79 0.52
N TYR A 77 18.54 -7.90 1.45
CA TYR A 77 18.80 -8.32 2.83
C TYR A 77 18.47 -9.80 3.06
N ILE A 78 18.45 -10.59 2.00
CA ILE A 78 18.29 -12.06 1.99
C ILE A 78 16.86 -12.50 2.32
N ASP A 79 16.38 -12.24 3.54
CA ASP A 79 15.09 -12.77 4.01
C ASP A 79 14.09 -11.67 4.43
N GLY A 80 14.39 -10.40 4.12
CA GLY A 80 13.51 -9.31 4.51
C GLY A 80 12.11 -9.43 3.93
N ASN A 81 12.00 -9.88 2.67
CA ASN A 81 10.71 -10.06 2.03
C ASN A 81 9.91 -11.21 2.66
N LEU A 82 10.56 -12.26 3.12
CA LEU A 82 9.88 -13.35 3.83
C LEU A 82 9.33 -12.89 5.18
N LYS A 83 10.08 -12.04 5.87
CA LYS A 83 9.62 -11.44 7.12
C LYS A 83 8.40 -10.56 6.87
N ALA A 84 8.40 -9.81 5.77
CA ALA A 84 7.26 -8.99 5.39
C ALA A 84 6.01 -9.84 5.14
N GLU A 85 6.17 -10.99 4.50
CA GLU A 85 5.06 -11.92 4.25
C GLU A 85 4.44 -12.42 5.56
N MET A 86 5.26 -12.80 6.52
CA MET A 86 4.79 -13.24 7.83
C MET A 86 4.04 -12.12 8.56
N ARG A 87 4.59 -10.92 8.52
CA ARG A 87 3.97 -9.76 9.15
C ARG A 87 2.66 -9.37 8.48
N ALA A 88 2.57 -9.56 7.16
CA ALA A 88 1.35 -9.28 6.42
C ALA A 88 0.16 -10.07 6.94
N ARG A 89 0.38 -11.33 7.26
CA ARG A 89 -0.67 -12.18 7.85
C ARG A 89 -1.13 -11.64 9.19
N TYR A 90 -0.18 -11.22 10.01
CA TYR A 90 -0.47 -10.61 11.31
C TYR A 90 -1.24 -9.30 11.15
N ILE A 91 -0.82 -8.47 10.21
CA ILE A 91 -1.47 -7.18 9.95
C ILE A 91 -2.93 -7.39 9.54
N ARG A 92 -3.20 -8.34 8.65
CA ARG A 92 -4.57 -8.63 8.20
C ARG A 92 -5.45 -9.10 9.36
N ALA A 93 -4.91 -9.93 10.24
CA ALA A 93 -5.64 -10.37 11.41
C ALA A 93 -5.96 -9.19 12.34
N CYS A 94 -5.01 -8.27 12.52
CA CYS A 94 -5.24 -7.07 13.32
C CYS A 94 -6.32 -6.17 12.72
N LEU A 95 -6.35 -6.03 11.41
CA LEU A 95 -7.37 -5.22 10.73
C LEU A 95 -8.76 -5.80 10.98
N GLU A 96 -8.91 -7.11 10.88
CA GLU A 96 -10.18 -7.77 11.18
C GLU A 96 -10.64 -7.49 12.59
N GLU A 97 -9.72 -7.55 13.56
CA GLU A 97 -10.04 -7.30 14.96
C GLU A 97 -10.56 -5.89 15.21
N VAL A 98 -10.05 -4.90 14.49
CA VAL A 98 -10.47 -3.51 14.66
C VAL A 98 -11.62 -3.12 13.73
N GLY A 99 -12.13 -4.05 12.93
CA GLY A 99 -13.30 -3.81 12.09
C GLY A 99 -12.98 -3.23 10.72
N LEU A 100 -11.75 -3.35 10.26
CA LEU A 100 -11.37 -2.95 8.91
C LEU A 100 -11.30 -4.17 8.01
N GLU A 101 -11.65 -3.99 6.74
CA GLU A 101 -11.54 -5.08 5.78
C GLU A 101 -10.07 -5.41 5.54
N PRO A 102 -9.67 -6.69 5.62
CA PRO A 102 -8.27 -7.08 5.39
C PRO A 102 -7.76 -6.72 3.99
N GLU A 103 -8.65 -6.61 3.02
CA GLU A 103 -8.31 -6.25 1.64
C GLU A 103 -7.77 -4.82 1.53
N ARG A 104 -7.90 -4.01 2.57
CA ARG A 104 -7.33 -2.67 2.60
C ARG A 104 -5.81 -2.68 2.76
N PHE A 105 -5.24 -3.82 3.10
CA PHE A 105 -3.80 -4.03 3.13
C PHE A 105 -3.40 -5.08 2.11
N ARG A 106 -2.38 -4.78 1.31
CA ARG A 106 -1.89 -5.70 0.28
C ARG A 106 -0.37 -5.71 0.28
N LEU A 107 0.21 -6.90 0.16
CA LEU A 107 1.63 -7.12 -0.02
C LEU A 107 1.86 -7.66 -1.41
N GLU A 108 2.75 -7.04 -2.17
CA GLU A 108 3.09 -7.48 -3.52
C GLU A 108 4.59 -7.39 -3.77
N TRP A 109 5.06 -8.20 -4.71
CA TRP A 109 6.46 -8.23 -5.10
C TRP A 109 6.63 -7.45 -6.40
N VAL A 110 7.56 -6.47 -6.40
CA VAL A 110 7.83 -5.63 -7.57
C VAL A 110 9.33 -5.48 -7.71
N SER A 111 9.86 -5.79 -8.90
CA SER A 111 11.28 -5.61 -9.18
C SER A 111 11.57 -4.20 -9.70
N ALA A 112 12.86 -3.85 -9.75
CA ALA A 112 13.31 -2.54 -10.22
C ALA A 112 12.93 -2.26 -11.69
N SER A 113 12.79 -3.30 -12.50
CA SER A 113 12.46 -3.17 -13.92
C SER A 113 10.95 -3.28 -14.21
N GLU A 114 10.12 -3.42 -13.20
CA GLU A 114 8.69 -3.67 -13.37
C GLU A 114 7.82 -2.42 -13.15
N GLY A 115 8.17 -1.32 -13.87
CA GLY A 115 7.39 -0.08 -13.77
C GLY A 115 5.94 -0.24 -14.21
N VAL A 116 5.71 -1.00 -15.30
CA VAL A 116 4.35 -1.27 -15.79
C VAL A 116 3.55 -2.03 -14.74
N ARG A 117 4.16 -3.05 -14.14
CA ARG A 117 3.52 -3.84 -13.10
C ARG A 117 3.17 -2.96 -11.88
N PHE A 118 4.06 -2.06 -11.50
CA PHE A 118 3.80 -1.14 -10.39
C PHE A 118 2.57 -0.27 -10.69
N ALA A 119 2.51 0.32 -11.88
CA ALA A 119 1.38 1.16 -12.27
C ALA A 119 0.07 0.37 -12.29
N GLU A 120 0.08 -0.83 -12.84
CA GLU A 120 -1.10 -1.70 -12.87
C GLU A 120 -1.55 -2.08 -11.47
N LEU A 121 -0.61 -2.39 -10.59
CA LEU A 121 -0.88 -2.74 -9.20
C LEU A 121 -1.57 -1.59 -8.47
N ILE A 122 -1.08 -0.36 -8.66
CA ILE A 122 -1.70 0.82 -8.04
C ILE A 122 -3.13 1.00 -8.56
N LYS A 123 -3.35 0.86 -9.86
CA LYS A 123 -4.70 0.97 -10.44
C LYS A 123 -5.65 -0.08 -9.87
N GLU A 124 -5.19 -1.31 -9.84
CA GLU A 124 -5.99 -2.44 -9.34
C GLU A 124 -6.33 -2.26 -7.86
N PHE A 125 -5.33 -1.87 -7.06
CA PHE A 125 -5.54 -1.65 -5.64
C PHE A 125 -6.48 -0.47 -5.39
N THR A 126 -6.33 0.60 -6.15
CA THR A 126 -7.23 1.76 -6.06
C THR A 126 -8.67 1.36 -6.34
N GLU A 127 -8.91 0.53 -7.35
CA GLU A 127 -10.26 0.04 -7.66
C GLU A 127 -10.82 -0.82 -6.52
N THR A 128 -9.99 -1.65 -5.92
CA THR A 128 -10.39 -2.45 -4.75
C THR A 128 -10.83 -1.55 -3.61
N ILE A 129 -10.05 -0.51 -3.31
CA ILE A 129 -10.37 0.41 -2.21
C ILE A 129 -11.62 1.23 -2.52
N LYS A 130 -11.79 1.64 -3.76
CA LYS A 130 -13.02 2.35 -4.17
C LYS A 130 -14.27 1.50 -3.93
N ARG A 131 -14.18 0.21 -4.22
CA ARG A 131 -15.27 -0.74 -3.99
C ARG A 131 -15.59 -0.89 -2.49
N LEU A 132 -14.55 -0.88 -1.65
CA LEU A 132 -14.72 -0.99 -0.21
C LEU A 132 -15.25 0.30 0.42
N GLY A 133 -14.99 1.45 -0.20
CA GLY A 133 -15.40 2.75 0.30
C GLY A 133 -14.42 3.35 1.30
N PRO A 134 -14.73 4.53 1.84
CA PRO A 134 -13.85 5.21 2.79
C PRO A 134 -13.61 4.38 4.05
N SER A 135 -12.39 4.48 4.59
CA SER A 135 -12.08 3.85 5.87
C SER A 135 -12.95 4.44 6.98
N PRO A 136 -13.51 3.61 7.87
CA PRO A 136 -14.25 4.12 9.02
C PRO A 136 -13.42 5.06 9.90
N LEU A 137 -12.12 4.86 9.97
CA LEU A 137 -11.22 5.72 10.76
C LEU A 137 -11.11 7.12 10.14
N ARG A 138 -11.09 7.20 8.83
CA ARG A 138 -11.08 8.48 8.13
C ARG A 138 -12.32 9.32 8.44
N ARG A 139 -13.46 8.68 8.52
CA ARG A 139 -14.72 9.37 8.87
C ARG A 139 -14.67 9.98 10.25
N ARG A 140 -14.05 9.30 11.21
CA ARG A 140 -14.00 9.77 12.59
C ARG A 140 -13.23 11.07 12.71
N GLU A 141 -12.17 11.25 11.92
CA GLU A 141 -11.40 12.49 11.96
C GLU A 141 -12.21 13.67 11.45
N HIS A 142 -13.05 13.46 10.45
CA HIS A 142 -13.89 14.51 9.91
C HIS A 142 -15.20 14.66 10.67
N GLY A 143 -15.61 13.64 11.39
CA GLY A 143 -16.85 13.65 12.15
C GLY A 143 -16.79 14.46 13.43
N GLY A 144 -15.60 14.88 13.85
CA GLY A 144 -15.42 15.73 15.03
C GLY A 144 -15.73 17.19 14.80
N GLU A 145 -16.06 17.54 13.59
CA GLU A 145 -16.45 18.89 13.23
C GLU A 145 -17.97 19.10 13.46
#